data_b274adad27ad9d304ec084e5ee683998
#
_entry.id   b274adad27ad9d304ec084e5ee683998
#
_cell.length_a   1.000
_cell.length_b   1.000
_cell.length_c   1.000
_cell.angle_alpha   90.00
_cell.angle_beta   90.00
_cell.angle_gamma   90.00
#
_symmetry.space_group_name_H-M   'P 1'
#
loop_
_entity.id
_entity.type
_entity.pdbx_description
1 polymer ?
#
loop_
_entity_poly.entity_id
_entity_poly.type
_entity_poly.pdbx_seq_one_letter_code
_entity_poly.pdbx_strand_id
1 'polypeptide(L)'
;SDLDAHISLKPTAFGLTIDYDYALKTLSGIARKAHESNIYVRLDMEDSNHTESTLKIMEDLYSEGHLNIGVVLQGRLFRTKDDLKRIAEKMGQHADVRICKGIYLESSEIAYTSYSDIVSATSEAVETALDLGMYVGIASHDHPVINGALLNLQSRGILPEKPDPRKPAPLVKPGKGEGYEFQFLLGVRGDVRRRLASDGHLTRVYLPYGKQWYEYSMRRLRENPGIAWHVAKSVIMPWTNRR
;
A
#
# COMPACT_ATOMS: atom_id res chain seq x y z
N SER A 1 21.81 -5.97 -9.02
CA SER A 1 21.72 -6.19 -7.56
C SER A 1 20.44 -6.93 -7.25
N ASP A 2 20.53 -7.98 -6.47
CA ASP A 2 19.39 -8.84 -6.08
C ASP A 2 18.55 -8.19 -4.96
N LEU A 3 18.29 -6.88 -5.08
CA LEU A 3 17.46 -6.16 -4.13
C LEU A 3 15.99 -6.40 -4.46
N ASP A 4 15.25 -6.98 -3.51
CA ASP A 4 13.79 -7.00 -3.54
C ASP A 4 13.25 -5.59 -3.23
N ALA A 5 13.26 -4.74 -4.24
CA ALA A 5 12.87 -3.35 -4.14
C ALA A 5 11.65 -3.04 -5.01
N HIS A 6 10.73 -2.27 -4.45
CA HIS A 6 9.62 -1.65 -5.19
C HIS A 6 9.77 -0.13 -5.14
N ILE A 7 9.22 0.58 -6.12
CA ILE A 7 9.14 2.04 -6.08
C ILE A 7 7.70 2.46 -5.82
N SER A 8 7.53 3.43 -4.90
CA SER A 8 6.26 4.12 -4.69
C SER A 8 6.37 5.55 -5.23
N LEU A 9 5.42 5.94 -6.07
CA LEU A 9 5.40 7.21 -6.79
C LEU A 9 4.10 7.95 -6.49
N LYS A 10 4.19 9.27 -6.31
CA LYS A 10 3.03 10.16 -6.24
C LYS A 10 2.73 10.71 -7.62
N PRO A 11 1.58 10.40 -8.24
CA PRO A 11 1.27 10.86 -9.60
C PRO A 11 1.33 12.38 -9.76
N THR A 12 0.97 13.15 -8.71
CA THR A 12 1.06 14.62 -8.76
C THR A 12 2.50 15.12 -8.90
N ALA A 13 3.48 14.42 -8.34
CA ALA A 13 4.89 14.76 -8.50
C ALA A 13 5.39 14.56 -9.95
N PHE A 14 4.62 13.87 -10.77
CA PHE A 14 4.91 13.62 -12.19
C PHE A 14 3.97 14.36 -13.13
N GLY A 15 3.31 15.41 -12.63
CA GLY A 15 2.54 16.35 -13.44
C GLY A 15 1.04 16.08 -13.52
N LEU A 16 0.49 15.13 -12.76
CA LEU A 16 -0.93 14.78 -12.83
C LEU A 16 -1.88 15.97 -12.63
N THR A 17 -1.50 16.96 -11.82
CA THR A 17 -2.29 18.17 -11.60
C THR A 17 -2.13 19.24 -12.67
N ILE A 18 -1.18 19.07 -13.60
CA ILE A 18 -0.84 20.05 -14.62
C ILE A 18 -1.34 19.56 -15.99
N ASP A 19 -0.97 18.32 -16.35
CA ASP A 19 -1.27 17.73 -17.64
C ASP A 19 -1.35 16.20 -17.48
N TYR A 20 -2.53 15.67 -17.75
CA TYR A 20 -2.80 14.23 -17.60
C TYR A 20 -1.96 13.39 -18.57
N ASP A 21 -1.90 13.77 -19.84
CA ASP A 21 -1.19 13.02 -20.89
C ASP A 21 0.32 13.03 -20.66
N TYR A 22 0.84 14.16 -20.19
CA TYR A 22 2.24 14.26 -19.77
C TYR A 22 2.53 13.33 -18.60
N ALA A 23 1.67 13.30 -17.58
CA ALA A 23 1.81 12.43 -16.43
C ALA A 23 1.75 10.95 -16.82
N LEU A 24 0.77 10.57 -17.65
CA LEU A 24 0.60 9.20 -18.15
C LEU A 24 1.84 8.77 -18.93
N LYS A 25 2.31 9.57 -19.89
CA LYS A 25 3.52 9.28 -20.67
C LYS A 25 4.77 9.12 -19.79
N THR A 26 4.92 9.98 -18.79
CA THR A 26 6.05 9.94 -17.87
C THR A 26 6.03 8.67 -17.00
N LEU A 27 4.86 8.35 -16.42
CA LEU A 27 4.68 7.17 -15.58
C LEU A 27 4.78 5.87 -16.39
N SER A 28 4.30 5.85 -17.65
CA SER A 28 4.48 4.73 -18.59
C SER A 28 5.98 4.47 -18.83
N GLY A 29 6.76 5.51 -19.09
CA GLY A 29 8.22 5.40 -19.23
C GLY A 29 8.89 4.82 -17.98
N ILE A 30 8.46 5.24 -16.79
CA ILE A 30 8.97 4.72 -15.51
C ILE A 30 8.55 3.26 -15.31
N ALA A 31 7.27 2.91 -15.57
CA ALA A 31 6.76 1.55 -15.42
C ALA A 31 7.51 0.56 -16.33
N ARG A 32 7.76 0.95 -17.59
CA ARG A 32 8.56 0.17 -18.53
C ARG A 32 9.98 -0.04 -18.03
N LYS A 33 10.67 1.03 -17.59
CA LYS A 33 12.04 0.94 -17.08
C LYS A 33 12.12 0.08 -15.81
N ALA A 34 11.14 0.20 -14.95
CA ALA A 34 11.01 -0.63 -13.75
C ALA A 34 10.81 -2.11 -14.13
N HIS A 35 9.98 -2.39 -15.12
CA HIS A 35 9.75 -3.75 -15.62
C HIS A 35 11.04 -4.39 -16.15
N GLU A 36 11.82 -3.67 -16.97
CA GLU A 36 13.13 -4.11 -17.46
C GLU A 36 14.11 -4.47 -16.33
N SER A 37 13.93 -3.85 -15.16
CA SER A 37 14.75 -4.06 -13.97
C SER A 37 14.11 -5.01 -12.95
N ASN A 38 13.00 -5.65 -13.30
CA ASN A 38 12.21 -6.52 -12.43
C ASN A 38 11.71 -5.83 -11.16
N ILE A 39 11.38 -4.54 -11.25
CA ILE A 39 10.90 -3.69 -10.15
C ILE A 39 9.40 -3.45 -10.28
N TYR A 40 8.69 -3.55 -9.16
CA TYR A 40 7.28 -3.25 -9.07
C TYR A 40 7.06 -1.75 -8.77
N VAL A 41 6.05 -1.16 -9.40
CA VAL A 41 5.69 0.25 -9.23
C VAL A 41 4.36 0.37 -8.47
N ARG A 42 4.35 1.15 -7.41
CA ARG A 42 3.16 1.49 -6.64
C ARG A 42 2.80 2.96 -6.83
N LEU A 43 1.59 3.23 -7.29
CA LEU A 43 1.07 4.59 -7.32
C LEU A 43 0.49 4.91 -5.94
N ASP A 44 1.13 5.82 -5.22
CA ASP A 44 0.64 6.29 -3.91
C ASP A 44 -0.63 7.10 -4.09
N MET A 45 -1.58 6.94 -3.16
CA MET A 45 -2.80 7.75 -3.12
C MET A 45 -2.54 9.03 -2.33
N GLU A 46 -3.06 10.12 -2.85
CA GLU A 46 -3.01 11.44 -2.25
C GLU A 46 -4.40 11.83 -1.70
N ASP A 47 -4.75 13.10 -1.63
CA ASP A 47 -6.07 13.50 -1.16
C ASP A 47 -7.21 13.08 -2.11
N SER A 48 -8.45 13.24 -1.66
CA SER A 48 -9.63 12.81 -2.40
C SER A 48 -9.80 13.44 -3.79
N ASN A 49 -9.27 14.67 -4.00
CA ASN A 49 -9.33 15.35 -5.29
C ASN A 49 -8.52 14.62 -6.37
N HIS A 50 -7.51 13.85 -5.96
CA HIS A 50 -6.63 13.13 -6.87
C HIS A 50 -6.96 11.63 -6.99
N THR A 51 -7.94 11.14 -6.22
CA THR A 51 -8.26 9.70 -6.20
C THR A 51 -8.69 9.21 -7.57
N GLU A 52 -9.65 9.88 -8.22
CA GLU A 52 -10.16 9.45 -9.51
C GLU A 52 -9.09 9.49 -10.61
N SER A 53 -8.33 10.56 -10.69
CA SER A 53 -7.27 10.71 -11.69
C SER A 53 -6.12 9.72 -11.48
N THR A 54 -5.79 9.39 -10.23
CA THR A 54 -4.78 8.35 -9.90
C THR A 54 -5.25 6.96 -10.32
N LEU A 55 -6.53 6.63 -10.07
CA LEU A 55 -7.11 5.36 -10.53
C LEU A 55 -7.13 5.27 -12.05
N LYS A 56 -7.55 6.34 -12.71
CA LYS A 56 -7.57 6.40 -14.17
C LYS A 56 -6.16 6.21 -14.78
N ILE A 57 -5.13 6.86 -14.24
CA ILE A 57 -3.75 6.63 -14.68
C ILE A 57 -3.33 5.17 -14.51
N MET A 58 -3.66 4.54 -13.39
CA MET A 58 -3.35 3.13 -13.17
C MET A 58 -4.03 2.24 -14.22
N GLU A 59 -5.31 2.49 -14.53
CA GLU A 59 -6.07 1.74 -15.52
C GLU A 59 -5.54 1.95 -16.95
N ASP A 60 -5.13 3.17 -17.30
CA ASP A 60 -4.56 3.49 -18.62
C ASP A 60 -3.18 2.82 -18.75
N LEU A 61 -2.32 2.89 -17.74
CA LEU A 61 -1.04 2.16 -17.71
C LEU A 61 -1.24 0.63 -17.87
N TYR A 62 -2.23 0.07 -17.18
CA TYR A 62 -2.56 -1.36 -17.32
C TYR A 62 -3.03 -1.67 -18.75
N SER A 63 -3.83 -0.79 -19.36
CA SER A 63 -4.31 -0.94 -20.73
C SER A 63 -3.19 -0.81 -21.77
N GLU A 64 -2.12 -0.07 -21.46
CA GLU A 64 -0.87 -0.01 -22.23
C GLU A 64 0.01 -1.28 -22.08
N GLY A 65 -0.39 -2.23 -21.23
CA GLY A 65 0.33 -3.49 -21.00
C GLY A 65 1.32 -3.48 -19.84
N HIS A 66 1.32 -2.44 -19.01
CA HIS A 66 2.16 -2.43 -17.80
C HIS A 66 1.54 -3.27 -16.69
N LEU A 67 2.07 -4.49 -16.47
CA LEU A 67 1.55 -5.44 -15.48
C LEU A 67 2.26 -5.34 -14.12
N ASN A 68 3.33 -4.58 -14.03
CA ASN A 68 4.14 -4.37 -12.82
C ASN A 68 3.70 -3.13 -12.03
N ILE A 69 2.43 -2.81 -12.05
CA ILE A 69 1.85 -1.64 -11.39
C ILE A 69 0.75 -2.01 -10.41
N GLY A 70 0.55 -1.16 -9.41
CA GLY A 70 -0.59 -1.22 -8.50
C GLY A 70 -0.81 0.14 -7.82
N VAL A 71 -1.89 0.24 -7.07
CA VAL A 71 -2.34 1.50 -6.49
C VAL A 71 -2.55 1.37 -4.98
N VAL A 72 -2.56 2.50 -4.29
CA VAL A 72 -2.94 2.58 -2.88
C VAL A 72 -4.39 3.03 -2.75
N LEU A 73 -5.13 2.41 -1.84
CA LEU A 73 -6.48 2.82 -1.46
C LEU A 73 -6.53 3.15 0.03
N GLN A 74 -7.38 4.11 0.37
CA GLN A 74 -7.53 4.62 1.73
C GLN A 74 -8.83 4.11 2.35
N GLY A 75 -8.76 3.25 3.36
CA GLY A 75 -9.94 2.65 3.99
C GLY A 75 -10.94 3.67 4.52
N ARG A 76 -10.52 4.88 4.88
CA ARG A 76 -11.40 5.94 5.36
C ARG A 76 -12.35 6.51 4.31
N LEU A 77 -12.04 6.43 3.01
CA LEU A 77 -12.92 6.97 1.96
C LEU A 77 -14.10 6.04 1.70
N PHE A 78 -15.31 6.59 1.63
CA PHE A 78 -16.52 5.81 1.39
C PHE A 78 -16.49 5.04 0.07
N ARG A 79 -15.86 5.61 -0.95
CA ARG A 79 -15.73 5.01 -2.28
C ARG A 79 -14.82 3.78 -2.36
N THR A 80 -13.99 3.51 -1.33
CA THR A 80 -12.92 2.51 -1.39
C THR A 80 -13.40 1.12 -1.80
N LYS A 81 -14.57 0.67 -1.32
CA LYS A 81 -15.10 -0.64 -1.70
C LYS A 81 -15.51 -0.72 -3.19
N ASP A 82 -16.06 0.36 -3.72
CA ASP A 82 -16.45 0.40 -5.14
C ASP A 82 -15.22 0.54 -6.05
N ASP A 83 -14.21 1.30 -5.60
CA ASP A 83 -12.92 1.34 -6.29
C ASP A 83 -12.22 -0.04 -6.33
N LEU A 84 -12.30 -0.82 -5.25
CA LEU A 84 -11.79 -2.20 -5.23
C LEU A 84 -12.49 -3.08 -6.27
N LYS A 85 -13.82 -3.03 -6.36
CA LYS A 85 -14.59 -3.78 -7.37
C LYS A 85 -14.16 -3.38 -8.79
N ARG A 86 -14.10 -2.08 -9.04
CA ARG A 86 -13.65 -1.51 -10.33
C ARG A 86 -12.26 -2.01 -10.74
N ILE A 87 -11.31 -2.02 -9.79
CA ILE A 87 -9.95 -2.52 -10.03
C ILE A 87 -9.97 -4.03 -10.31
N ALA A 88 -10.75 -4.80 -9.55
CA ALA A 88 -10.88 -6.24 -9.76
C ALA A 88 -11.45 -6.58 -11.15
N GLU A 89 -12.50 -5.87 -11.56
CA GLU A 89 -13.12 -6.03 -12.88
C GLU A 89 -12.14 -5.69 -14.00
N LYS A 90 -11.34 -4.63 -13.83
CA LYS A 90 -10.39 -4.17 -14.84
C LYS A 90 -9.15 -5.05 -14.95
N MET A 91 -8.59 -5.47 -13.82
CA MET A 91 -7.26 -6.08 -13.76
C MET A 91 -7.28 -7.60 -13.46
N GLY A 92 -8.40 -8.13 -12.95
CA GLY A 92 -8.51 -9.55 -12.59
C GLY A 92 -7.37 -9.99 -11.65
N GLN A 93 -6.71 -11.09 -11.98
CA GLN A 93 -5.58 -11.64 -11.22
C GLN A 93 -4.34 -10.73 -11.14
N HIS A 94 -4.27 -9.69 -11.98
CA HIS A 94 -3.19 -8.69 -11.93
C HIS A 94 -3.45 -7.62 -10.87
N ALA A 95 -4.66 -7.57 -10.29
CA ALA A 95 -5.03 -6.56 -9.30
C ALA A 95 -4.14 -6.64 -8.06
N ASP A 96 -3.51 -5.53 -7.74
CA ASP A 96 -2.57 -5.41 -6.62
C ASP A 96 -2.78 -4.05 -5.95
N VAL A 97 -3.26 -4.09 -4.73
CA VAL A 97 -3.60 -2.90 -3.97
C VAL A 97 -2.86 -2.84 -2.64
N ARG A 98 -2.48 -1.63 -2.24
CA ARG A 98 -2.10 -1.34 -0.87
C ARG A 98 -3.28 -0.72 -0.15
N ILE A 99 -3.70 -1.30 0.95
CA ILE A 99 -4.74 -0.72 1.81
C ILE A 99 -4.10 -0.05 3.00
N CYS A 100 -4.36 1.24 3.18
CA CYS A 100 -4.00 2.00 4.36
C CYS A 100 -5.23 2.73 4.93
N LYS A 101 -5.12 3.28 6.15
CA LYS A 101 -6.23 4.06 6.74
C LYS A 101 -6.52 5.35 5.96
N GLY A 102 -5.49 5.99 5.47
CA GLY A 102 -5.53 7.34 4.93
C GLY A 102 -5.12 8.39 5.98
N ILE A 103 -4.29 9.34 5.55
CA ILE A 103 -3.72 10.36 6.45
C ILE A 103 -4.30 11.75 6.19
N TYR A 104 -4.90 11.97 5.02
CA TYR A 104 -5.45 13.27 4.66
C TYR A 104 -6.71 13.56 5.45
N LEU A 105 -6.87 14.82 5.86
CA LEU A 105 -8.12 15.28 6.48
C LEU A 105 -9.14 15.51 5.36
N GLU A 106 -10.15 14.66 5.35
CA GLU A 106 -11.21 14.67 4.36
C GLU A 106 -12.53 15.09 5.00
N SER A 107 -13.46 15.61 4.18
CA SER A 107 -14.81 15.93 4.63
C SER A 107 -15.56 14.69 5.13
N SER A 108 -16.36 14.86 6.17
CA SER A 108 -17.26 13.81 6.67
C SER A 108 -18.33 13.38 5.67
N GLU A 109 -18.52 14.13 4.58
CA GLU A 109 -19.43 13.78 3.49
C GLU A 109 -18.88 12.66 2.58
N ILE A 110 -17.56 12.46 2.59
CA ILE A 110 -16.86 11.50 1.70
C ILE A 110 -16.00 10.49 2.45
N ALA A 111 -15.80 10.68 3.76
CA ALA A 111 -14.87 9.87 4.55
C ALA A 111 -15.32 9.67 6.00
N TYR A 112 -14.97 8.54 6.57
CA TYR A 112 -15.02 8.31 8.00
C TYR A 112 -14.02 9.22 8.72
N THR A 113 -14.46 9.81 9.84
CA THR A 113 -13.66 10.75 10.63
C THR A 113 -13.30 10.23 12.02
N SER A 114 -14.11 9.32 12.58
CA SER A 114 -13.79 8.69 13.87
C SER A 114 -12.73 7.61 13.70
N TYR A 115 -11.88 7.45 14.71
CA TYR A 115 -10.83 6.41 14.69
C TYR A 115 -11.42 4.99 14.54
N SER A 116 -12.47 4.68 15.28
CA SER A 116 -13.13 3.37 15.24
C SER A 116 -13.67 3.05 13.85
N ASP A 117 -14.35 4.00 13.22
CA ASP A 117 -14.94 3.81 11.89
C ASP A 117 -13.86 3.65 10.82
N ILE A 118 -12.77 4.44 10.91
CA ILE A 118 -11.63 4.32 10.01
C ILE A 118 -10.97 2.94 10.14
N VAL A 119 -10.81 2.43 11.36
CA VAL A 119 -10.24 1.10 11.62
C VAL A 119 -11.16 0.02 11.03
N SER A 120 -12.46 0.10 11.30
CA SER A 120 -13.46 -0.84 10.76
C SER A 120 -13.46 -0.85 9.24
N ALA A 121 -13.60 0.33 8.63
CA ALA A 121 -13.61 0.48 7.17
C ALA A 121 -12.32 0.02 6.51
N THR A 122 -11.16 0.24 7.16
CA THR A 122 -9.87 -0.27 6.67
C THR A 122 -9.81 -1.81 6.71
N SER A 123 -10.29 -2.42 7.78
CA SER A 123 -10.36 -3.88 7.91
C SER A 123 -11.32 -4.49 6.87
N GLU A 124 -12.48 -3.85 6.67
CA GLU A 124 -13.44 -4.26 5.64
C GLU A 124 -12.89 -4.09 4.21
N ALA A 125 -12.07 -3.05 3.96
CA ALA A 125 -11.41 -2.87 2.67
C ALA A 125 -10.38 -3.99 2.41
N VAL A 126 -9.61 -4.39 3.42
CA VAL A 126 -8.70 -5.55 3.34
C VAL A 126 -9.48 -6.83 3.03
N GLU A 127 -10.56 -7.07 3.76
CA GLU A 127 -11.45 -8.22 3.54
C GLU A 127 -12.00 -8.24 2.12
N THR A 128 -12.59 -7.13 1.67
CA THR A 128 -13.13 -6.99 0.31
C THR A 128 -12.07 -7.27 -0.76
N ALA A 129 -10.86 -6.73 -0.61
CA ALA A 129 -9.78 -6.96 -1.56
C ALA A 129 -9.35 -8.44 -1.60
N LEU A 130 -9.30 -9.11 -0.44
CA LEU A 130 -9.02 -10.54 -0.37
C LEU A 130 -10.11 -11.37 -1.05
N ASP A 131 -11.39 -11.04 -0.84
CA ASP A 131 -12.53 -11.73 -1.45
C ASP A 131 -12.58 -11.56 -2.97
N LEU A 132 -12.15 -10.41 -3.46
CA LEU A 132 -12.02 -10.13 -4.90
C LEU A 132 -10.77 -10.80 -5.55
N GLY A 133 -10.01 -11.60 -4.81
CA GLY A 133 -8.85 -12.31 -5.36
C GLY A 133 -7.62 -11.45 -5.62
N MET A 134 -7.55 -10.23 -5.06
CA MET A 134 -6.43 -9.33 -5.26
C MET A 134 -5.21 -9.70 -4.44
N TYR A 135 -4.03 -9.26 -4.88
CA TYR A 135 -2.86 -9.14 -4.01
C TYR A 135 -3.03 -7.94 -3.08
N VAL A 136 -2.82 -8.14 -1.78
CA VAL A 136 -3.10 -7.10 -0.78
C VAL A 136 -1.87 -6.74 0.04
N GLY A 137 -1.37 -5.51 -0.13
CA GLY A 137 -0.42 -4.90 0.80
C GLY A 137 -1.16 -4.27 1.98
N ILE A 138 -1.06 -4.87 3.15
CA ILE A 138 -1.71 -4.43 4.39
C ILE A 138 -0.82 -3.41 5.07
N ALA A 139 -1.11 -2.13 4.88
CA ALA A 139 -0.27 -1.02 5.32
C ALA A 139 -0.83 -0.35 6.57
N SER A 140 -0.56 -0.93 7.73
CA SER A 140 -1.00 -0.38 9.02
C SER A 140 0.00 -0.65 10.13
N HIS A 141 0.02 0.26 11.11
CA HIS A 141 0.76 0.11 12.36
C HIS A 141 -0.17 -0.18 13.55
N ASP A 142 -1.48 -0.18 13.31
CA ASP A 142 -2.49 -0.38 14.34
C ASP A 142 -2.76 -1.86 14.59
N HIS A 143 -2.73 -2.26 15.85
CA HIS A 143 -3.04 -3.62 16.25
C HIS A 143 -4.42 -4.10 15.79
N PRO A 144 -5.52 -3.32 15.93
CA PRO A 144 -6.82 -3.77 15.45
C PRO A 144 -6.84 -4.14 13.97
N VAL A 145 -6.24 -3.31 13.10
CA VAL A 145 -6.19 -3.58 11.65
C VAL A 145 -5.32 -4.80 11.36
N ILE A 146 -4.14 -4.91 12.00
CA ILE A 146 -3.23 -6.04 11.79
C ILE A 146 -3.88 -7.35 12.27
N ASN A 147 -4.48 -7.35 13.46
CA ASN A 147 -5.14 -8.54 14.01
C ASN A 147 -6.36 -8.94 13.18
N GLY A 148 -7.18 -7.96 12.74
CA GLY A 148 -8.28 -8.21 11.82
C GLY A 148 -7.81 -8.83 10.50
N ALA A 149 -6.73 -8.32 9.93
CA ALA A 149 -6.14 -8.87 8.72
C ALA A 149 -5.64 -10.31 8.92
N LEU A 150 -4.97 -10.61 10.05
CA LEU A 150 -4.52 -11.98 10.37
C LEU A 150 -5.70 -12.95 10.47
N LEU A 151 -6.78 -12.57 11.15
CA LEU A 151 -8.00 -13.39 11.24
C LEU A 151 -8.63 -13.60 9.86
N ASN A 152 -8.70 -12.57 9.04
CA ASN A 152 -9.21 -12.63 7.67
C ASN A 152 -8.39 -13.55 6.77
N LEU A 153 -7.06 -13.49 6.87
CA LEU A 153 -6.16 -14.40 6.14
C LEU A 153 -6.35 -15.84 6.59
N GLN A 154 -6.35 -16.07 7.91
CA GLN A 154 -6.52 -17.41 8.49
C GLN A 154 -7.87 -18.04 8.11
N SER A 155 -8.96 -17.30 8.18
CA SER A 155 -10.30 -17.79 7.85
C SER A 155 -10.45 -18.22 6.37
N ARG A 156 -9.61 -17.65 5.48
CA ARG A 156 -9.54 -17.99 4.06
C ARG A 156 -8.49 -19.05 3.74
N GLY A 157 -7.77 -19.55 4.75
CA GLY A 157 -6.67 -20.51 4.56
C GLY A 157 -5.44 -19.91 3.86
N ILE A 158 -5.33 -18.58 3.79
CA ILE A 158 -4.17 -17.88 3.26
C ILE A 158 -3.11 -17.84 4.38
N LEU A 159 -2.11 -18.69 4.26
CA LEU A 159 -1.11 -18.91 5.30
C LEU A 159 0.29 -18.51 4.81
N PRO A 160 1.19 -18.12 5.72
CA PRO A 160 2.58 -17.85 5.36
C PRO A 160 3.23 -19.02 4.62
N GLU A 161 4.07 -18.72 3.65
CA GLU A 161 4.89 -19.69 2.92
C GLU A 161 4.09 -20.83 2.23
N LYS A 162 2.79 -20.64 2.06
CA LYS A 162 1.92 -21.59 1.34
C LYS A 162 1.31 -20.93 0.12
N PRO A 163 1.07 -21.69 -0.96
CA PRO A 163 0.33 -21.21 -2.11
C PRO A 163 -1.04 -20.66 -1.71
N ASP A 164 -1.45 -19.57 -2.36
CA ASP A 164 -2.74 -18.95 -2.14
C ASP A 164 -3.88 -19.91 -2.54
N PRO A 165 -4.80 -20.27 -1.63
CA PRO A 165 -5.86 -21.21 -1.92
C PRO A 165 -7.03 -20.61 -2.72
N ARG A 166 -7.07 -19.29 -2.91
CA ARG A 166 -8.16 -18.60 -3.62
C ARG A 166 -8.24 -19.02 -5.09
N LYS A 167 -9.44 -18.95 -5.66
CA LYS A 167 -9.67 -19.26 -7.08
C LYS A 167 -10.58 -18.21 -7.72
N PRO A 168 -10.07 -17.33 -8.58
CA PRO A 168 -8.64 -17.25 -8.96
C PRO A 168 -7.78 -16.64 -7.85
N ALA A 169 -6.55 -17.11 -7.71
CA ALA A 169 -5.54 -16.48 -6.89
C ALA A 169 -4.90 -15.30 -7.65
N PRO A 170 -4.39 -14.28 -6.96
CA PRO A 170 -3.63 -13.24 -7.63
C PRO A 170 -2.33 -13.80 -8.21
N LEU A 171 -1.88 -13.23 -9.32
CA LEU A 171 -0.62 -13.63 -9.93
C LEU A 171 0.55 -13.22 -9.04
N VAL A 172 1.45 -14.16 -8.77
CA VAL A 172 2.70 -13.89 -8.06
C VAL A 172 3.59 -13.00 -8.93
N LYS A 173 4.10 -11.93 -8.35
CA LYS A 173 4.98 -10.96 -9.02
C LYS A 173 6.36 -10.99 -8.37
N PRO A 174 7.41 -10.60 -9.09
CA PRO A 174 8.76 -10.55 -8.54
C PRO A 174 8.82 -9.78 -7.21
N GLY A 175 9.50 -10.35 -6.23
CA GLY A 175 9.66 -9.78 -4.90
C GLY A 175 8.39 -9.71 -4.06
N LYS A 176 7.33 -10.42 -4.45
CA LYS A 176 6.07 -10.50 -3.73
C LYS A 176 5.80 -11.93 -3.26
N GLY A 177 5.17 -12.02 -2.09
CA GLY A 177 4.71 -13.30 -1.55
C GLY A 177 3.41 -13.77 -2.19
N GLU A 178 2.88 -14.84 -1.63
CA GLU A 178 1.62 -15.44 -2.04
C GLU A 178 0.44 -14.61 -1.50
N GLY A 179 -0.20 -13.86 -2.38
CA GLY A 179 -1.48 -13.19 -2.14
C GLY A 179 -1.49 -11.96 -1.25
N TYR A 180 -0.50 -11.75 -0.39
CA TYR A 180 -0.46 -10.60 0.52
C TYR A 180 0.93 -10.29 1.06
N GLU A 181 1.08 -9.10 1.67
CA GLU A 181 2.22 -8.72 2.50
C GLU A 181 1.81 -7.68 3.55
N PHE A 182 2.51 -7.62 4.68
CA PHE A 182 2.38 -6.52 5.65
C PHE A 182 3.39 -5.42 5.35
N GLN A 183 2.95 -4.16 5.41
CA GLN A 183 3.79 -3.02 5.05
C GLN A 183 3.94 -2.04 6.22
N PHE A 184 5.16 -1.61 6.47
CA PHE A 184 5.53 -0.74 7.59
C PHE A 184 6.36 0.43 7.13
N LEU A 185 6.18 1.60 7.75
CA LEU A 185 7.12 2.70 7.61
C LEU A 185 8.43 2.36 8.33
N LEU A 186 9.55 2.76 7.75
CA LEU A 186 10.85 2.61 8.41
C LEU A 186 10.84 3.25 9.79
N GLY A 187 11.32 2.51 10.80
CA GLY A 187 11.40 2.98 12.18
C GLY A 187 10.10 2.93 12.97
N VAL A 188 8.96 2.55 12.36
CA VAL A 188 7.67 2.47 13.05
C VAL A 188 7.30 1.01 13.32
N ARG A 189 7.00 0.69 14.58
CA ARG A 189 6.56 -0.64 15.02
C ARG A 189 7.44 -1.80 14.53
N GLY A 190 8.75 -1.61 14.60
CA GLY A 190 9.72 -2.66 14.28
C GLY A 190 9.56 -3.94 15.12
N ASP A 191 9.00 -3.84 16.32
CA ASP A 191 8.59 -4.96 17.18
C ASP A 191 7.57 -5.85 16.49
N VAL A 192 6.46 -5.27 16.00
CA VAL A 192 5.38 -5.99 15.32
C VAL A 192 5.86 -6.56 13.98
N ARG A 193 6.60 -5.76 13.20
CA ARG A 193 7.16 -6.22 11.93
C ARG A 193 8.04 -7.47 12.09
N ARG A 194 8.96 -7.45 13.08
CA ARG A 194 9.84 -8.61 13.33
C ARG A 194 9.06 -9.84 13.77
N ARG A 195 8.03 -9.65 14.60
CA ARG A 195 7.16 -10.76 15.02
C ARG A 195 6.46 -11.38 13.81
N LEU A 196 5.81 -10.56 12.96
CA LEU A 196 5.15 -11.06 11.74
C LEU A 196 6.13 -11.79 10.83
N ALA A 197 7.34 -11.24 10.63
CA ALA A 197 8.37 -11.91 9.84
C ALA A 197 8.84 -13.24 10.48
N SER A 198 8.96 -13.29 11.81
CA SER A 198 9.28 -14.54 12.54
C SER A 198 8.17 -15.59 12.43
N ASP A 199 6.92 -15.14 12.30
CA ASP A 199 5.74 -15.99 12.10
C ASP A 199 5.58 -16.41 10.60
N GLY A 200 6.56 -16.07 9.73
CA GLY A 200 6.62 -16.45 8.32
C GLY A 200 5.88 -15.50 7.37
N HIS A 201 5.29 -14.42 7.87
CA HIS A 201 4.62 -13.44 7.02
C HIS A 201 5.61 -12.56 6.26
N LEU A 202 5.37 -12.33 4.97
CA LEU A 202 6.16 -11.36 4.21
C LEU A 202 5.91 -9.95 4.76
N THR A 203 7.01 -9.24 5.08
CA THR A 203 6.96 -7.86 5.53
C THR A 203 7.78 -6.95 4.64
N ARG A 204 7.23 -5.80 4.27
CA ARG A 204 7.91 -4.78 3.46
C ARG A 204 8.06 -3.49 4.23
N VAL A 205 9.21 -2.85 4.07
CA VAL A 205 9.51 -1.57 4.70
C VAL A 205 9.42 -0.46 3.66
N TYR A 206 8.54 0.52 3.93
CA TYR A 206 8.46 1.75 3.15
C TYR A 206 9.53 2.73 3.63
N LEU A 207 10.45 3.05 2.74
CA LEU A 207 11.58 3.94 2.99
C LEU A 207 11.42 5.22 2.16
N PRO A 208 11.27 6.41 2.78
CA PRO A 208 11.37 7.67 2.06
C PRO A 208 12.76 7.82 1.45
N TYR A 209 12.82 8.14 0.17
CA TYR A 209 14.06 8.34 -0.56
C TYR A 209 14.08 9.71 -1.24
N GLY A 210 15.23 10.37 -1.21
CA GLY A 210 15.43 11.67 -1.86
C GLY A 210 16.02 12.73 -0.94
N LYS A 211 16.32 13.91 -1.50
CA LYS A 211 16.96 15.01 -0.77
C LYS A 211 16.05 15.67 0.27
N GLN A 212 14.73 15.59 0.11
CA GLN A 212 13.72 16.24 0.96
C GLN A 212 13.19 15.28 2.06
N TRP A 213 13.98 14.31 2.48
CA TRP A 213 13.58 13.34 3.50
C TRP A 213 13.27 13.96 4.86
N TYR A 214 13.94 15.07 5.19
CA TYR A 214 13.77 15.75 6.46
C TYR A 214 12.38 16.40 6.58
N GLU A 215 11.96 17.18 5.58
CA GLU A 215 10.63 17.80 5.53
C GLU A 215 9.53 16.75 5.52
N TYR A 216 9.73 15.68 4.78
CA TYR A 216 8.82 14.51 4.79
C TYR A 216 8.69 13.93 6.19
N SER A 217 9.80 13.67 6.86
CA SER A 217 9.83 13.08 8.21
C SER A 217 9.18 14.00 9.24
N MET A 218 9.48 15.29 9.19
CA MET A 218 8.92 16.31 10.10
C MET A 218 7.41 16.46 9.90
N ARG A 219 6.92 16.38 8.67
CA ARG A 219 5.48 16.39 8.38
C ARG A 219 4.80 15.17 9.01
N ARG A 220 5.35 13.96 8.87
CA ARG A 220 4.84 12.76 9.52
C ARG A 220 4.77 12.87 11.04
N LEU A 221 5.79 13.45 11.65
CA LEU A 221 5.82 13.69 13.09
C LEU A 221 4.71 14.66 13.55
N ARG A 222 4.41 15.69 12.75
CA ARG A 222 3.32 16.65 13.05
C ARG A 222 1.94 16.04 12.85
N GLU A 223 1.77 15.24 11.80
CA GLU A 223 0.51 14.56 11.48
C GLU A 223 0.14 13.45 12.48
N ASN A 224 1.15 12.83 13.07
CA ASN A 224 0.95 11.77 14.06
C ASN A 224 2.01 11.84 15.17
N PRO A 225 1.73 12.57 16.27
CA PRO A 225 2.65 12.71 17.41
C PRO A 225 3.05 11.37 18.04
N GLY A 226 2.21 10.33 17.91
CA GLY A 226 2.54 8.98 18.37
C GLY A 226 3.71 8.35 17.61
N ILE A 227 3.91 8.71 16.36
CA ILE A 227 5.08 8.30 15.56
C ILE A 227 6.36 8.98 16.11
N ALA A 228 6.26 10.19 16.65
CA ALA A 228 7.41 10.91 17.24
C ALA A 228 8.08 10.07 18.33
N TRP A 229 7.30 9.41 19.19
CA TRP A 229 7.83 8.53 20.22
C TRP A 229 8.54 7.31 19.64
N HIS A 230 7.98 6.70 18.60
CA HIS A 230 8.59 5.55 17.93
C HIS A 230 9.88 5.92 17.19
N VAL A 231 9.92 7.11 16.55
CA VAL A 231 11.13 7.62 15.91
C VAL A 231 12.17 8.00 16.96
N ALA A 232 11.79 8.71 18.02
CA ALA A 232 12.69 9.03 19.12
C ALA A 232 13.27 7.74 19.78
N LYS A 233 12.44 6.74 20.02
CA LYS A 233 12.88 5.44 20.51
C LYS A 233 13.85 4.74 19.55
N SER A 234 13.65 4.86 18.23
CA SER A 234 14.54 4.26 17.22
C SER A 234 15.90 4.96 17.13
N VAL A 235 15.95 6.25 17.44
CA VAL A 235 17.19 7.04 17.50
C VAL A 235 17.94 6.81 18.82
N ILE A 236 17.22 6.79 19.95
CA ILE A 236 17.80 6.60 21.28
C ILE A 236 18.21 5.14 21.51
N MET A 237 17.48 4.19 20.88
CA MET A 237 17.71 2.75 21.00
C MET A 237 17.88 2.12 19.60
N PRO A 238 18.98 2.44 18.87
CA PRO A 238 19.17 1.96 17.49
C PRO A 238 19.20 0.43 17.37
N TRP A 239 19.50 -0.28 18.45
CA TRP A 239 19.42 -1.75 18.50
C TRP A 239 18.00 -2.29 18.38
N THR A 240 16.97 -1.51 18.65
CA THR A 240 15.57 -1.93 18.44
C THR A 240 15.18 -1.99 16.96
N ASN A 241 15.98 -1.40 16.08
CA ASN A 241 15.81 -1.43 14.62
C ASN A 241 16.76 -2.41 13.91
N ARG A 242 17.71 -2.97 14.65
CA ARG A 242 18.59 -4.02 14.09
C ARG A 242 17.83 -5.34 14.06
N ARG A 243 18.00 -6.09 12.99
CA ARG A 243 17.40 -7.36 12.54
C ARG A 243 16.76 -8.22 13.61
#